data_866867f37b896a9476e8828a40523939
#
_entry.id   866867f37b896a9476e8828a40523939
#
_cell.length_a   1.000
_cell.length_b   1.000
_cell.length_c   1.000
_cell.angle_alpha   90.00
_cell.angle_beta   90.00
_cell.angle_gamma   90.00
#
_symmetry.space_group_name_H-M   'P 1'
#
loop_
_entity.id
_entity.type
_entity.pdbx_description
1 polymer ?
#
loop_
_entity_poly.entity_id
_entity_poly.type
_entity_poly.pdbx_seq_one_letter_code
_entity_poly.pdbx_strand_id
1 'polypeptide(L)'
;MKVFILTEGGKNIGFGHITRCRGLYDALKEIGIIPVFLVNGDETCKHLLRDTNYLVIDWLKEKEFCFELIKGATGVIIDSYLADEPFYLRVSKCCKTPIYFDDTKRLSYPRGIVVNGAPYAHMLRYPKRKDIKYFLGMRYVSLREEFWEVPQKTINMTIKNILITFGGMDHYALLNRIVVTLKKNFNFTFIKAGTAETRVVVTKMKSLIHKADVCISGGGQTTFELARCCVPIIAICLADNQLFNLRGL
;
A
#
# COMPACT_ATOMS: atom_id res chain seq x y z
N MET A 1 -18.32 -12.11 12.22
CA MET A 1 -18.53 -11.35 10.97
C MET A 1 -17.69 -11.99 9.88
N LYS A 2 -18.25 -12.19 8.67
CA LYS A 2 -17.53 -12.75 7.52
C LYS A 2 -17.02 -11.58 6.68
N VAL A 3 -15.70 -11.36 6.64
CA VAL A 3 -15.05 -10.26 5.91
C VAL A 3 -13.97 -10.82 5.00
N PHE A 4 -13.92 -10.32 3.77
CA PHE A 4 -12.89 -10.69 2.79
C PHE A 4 -12.12 -9.46 2.34
N ILE A 5 -10.85 -9.67 1.99
CA ILE A 5 -9.97 -8.68 1.37
C ILE A 5 -9.49 -9.26 0.04
N LEU A 6 -10.00 -8.71 -1.05
CA LEU A 6 -9.57 -9.04 -2.41
C LEU A 6 -8.46 -8.09 -2.81
N THR A 7 -7.28 -8.62 -3.10
CA THR A 7 -6.13 -7.81 -3.48
C THR A 7 -5.25 -8.54 -4.47
N GLU A 8 -4.24 -7.86 -4.96
CA GLU A 8 -3.31 -8.38 -5.95
C GLU A 8 -1.86 -8.06 -5.58
N GLY A 9 -0.94 -8.89 -6.04
CA GLY A 9 0.47 -8.66 -5.85
C GLY A 9 1.33 -9.81 -6.34
N GLY A 10 2.63 -9.58 -6.43
CA GLY A 10 3.60 -10.56 -6.88
C GLY A 10 4.78 -9.92 -7.59
N LYS A 11 5.66 -10.75 -8.12
CA LYS A 11 6.90 -10.31 -8.75
C LYS A 11 6.68 -9.29 -9.88
N ASN A 12 5.60 -9.43 -10.66
CA ASN A 12 5.31 -8.57 -11.81
C ASN A 12 4.37 -7.40 -11.48
N ILE A 13 3.60 -7.49 -10.39
CA ILE A 13 2.60 -6.49 -9.98
C ILE A 13 3.19 -5.56 -8.91
N GLY A 14 4.17 -6.06 -8.15
CA GLY A 14 4.64 -5.42 -6.94
C GLY A 14 3.83 -5.83 -5.72
N PHE A 15 4.16 -5.26 -4.57
CA PHE A 15 3.58 -5.67 -3.27
C PHE A 15 2.79 -4.57 -2.57
N GLY A 16 2.59 -3.43 -3.23
CA GLY A 16 1.97 -2.24 -2.63
C GLY A 16 0.55 -2.49 -2.12
N HIS A 17 -0.29 -3.14 -2.91
CA HIS A 17 -1.67 -3.47 -2.56
C HIS A 17 -1.74 -4.44 -1.37
N ILE A 18 -0.94 -5.52 -1.39
CA ILE A 18 -0.90 -6.47 -0.27
C ILE A 18 -0.41 -5.78 1.02
N THR A 19 0.63 -4.94 0.92
CA THR A 19 1.18 -4.21 2.07
C THR A 19 0.14 -3.26 2.68
N ARG A 20 -0.60 -2.54 1.84
CA ARG A 20 -1.69 -1.65 2.26
C ARG A 20 -2.82 -2.43 2.93
N CYS A 21 -3.24 -3.52 2.29
CA CYS A 21 -4.28 -4.39 2.81
C CYS A 21 -3.86 -5.12 4.09
N ARG A 22 -2.56 -5.41 4.29
CA ARG A 22 -2.05 -6.01 5.53
C ARG A 22 -2.27 -5.08 6.72
N GLY A 23 -1.98 -3.77 6.60
CA GLY A 23 -2.27 -2.81 7.66
C GLY A 23 -3.76 -2.77 8.03
N LEU A 24 -4.64 -2.92 7.03
CA LEU A 24 -6.08 -2.99 7.28
C LEU A 24 -6.51 -4.31 7.94
N TYR A 25 -5.88 -5.43 7.55
CA TYR A 25 -6.11 -6.72 8.20
C TYR A 25 -5.76 -6.66 9.69
N ASP A 26 -4.59 -6.10 10.00
CA ASP A 26 -4.11 -5.98 11.37
C ASP A 26 -5.05 -5.07 12.20
N ALA A 27 -5.53 -3.94 11.62
CA ALA A 27 -6.50 -3.07 12.27
C ALA A 27 -7.87 -3.74 12.52
N LEU A 28 -8.34 -4.56 11.60
CA LEU A 28 -9.59 -5.32 11.78
C LEU A 28 -9.42 -6.40 12.86
N LYS A 29 -8.26 -7.03 12.93
CA LYS A 29 -7.93 -8.03 13.95
C LYS A 29 -7.93 -7.43 15.36
N GLU A 30 -7.42 -6.21 15.54
CA GLU A 30 -7.46 -5.48 16.81
C GLU A 30 -8.89 -5.31 17.37
N ILE A 31 -9.87 -5.17 16.49
CA ILE A 31 -11.29 -5.07 16.88
C ILE A 31 -12.04 -6.41 16.83
N GLY A 32 -11.31 -7.53 16.81
CA GLY A 32 -11.87 -8.87 16.85
C GLY A 32 -12.47 -9.38 15.53
N ILE A 33 -12.16 -8.74 14.40
CA ILE A 33 -12.58 -9.17 13.07
C ILE A 33 -11.37 -9.78 12.36
N ILE A 34 -11.45 -11.07 12.04
CA ILE A 34 -10.40 -11.77 11.29
C ILE A 34 -10.85 -11.93 9.84
N PRO A 35 -10.32 -11.13 8.89
CA PRO A 35 -10.68 -11.27 7.48
C PRO A 35 -10.00 -12.48 6.83
N VAL A 36 -10.44 -12.81 5.62
CA VAL A 36 -9.76 -13.75 4.74
C VAL A 36 -9.26 -13.00 3.51
N PHE A 37 -7.96 -13.10 3.23
CA PHE A 37 -7.40 -12.59 1.98
C PHE A 37 -7.73 -13.53 0.81
N LEU A 38 -8.18 -12.95 -0.29
CA LEU A 38 -8.20 -13.57 -1.61
C LEU A 38 -7.21 -12.80 -2.48
N VAL A 39 -6.07 -13.42 -2.78
CA VAL A 39 -4.94 -12.73 -3.41
C VAL A 39 -4.75 -13.23 -4.83
N ASN A 40 -4.93 -12.35 -5.81
CA ASN A 40 -4.50 -12.58 -7.18
C ASN A 40 -2.99 -12.34 -7.27
N GLY A 41 -2.22 -13.42 -7.20
CA GLY A 41 -0.78 -13.31 -7.09
C GLY A 41 -0.04 -14.63 -7.28
N ASP A 42 1.25 -14.58 -6.99
CA ASP A 42 2.14 -15.72 -7.06
C ASP A 42 2.71 -16.11 -5.68
N GLU A 43 3.52 -17.17 -5.65
CA GLU A 43 4.13 -17.71 -4.42
C GLU A 43 4.96 -16.66 -3.64
N THR A 44 5.45 -15.62 -4.31
CA THR A 44 6.23 -14.56 -3.66
C THR A 44 5.42 -13.72 -2.68
N CYS A 45 4.08 -13.75 -2.78
CA CYS A 45 3.18 -13.04 -1.86
C CYS A 45 3.14 -13.68 -0.46
N LYS A 46 3.42 -14.98 -0.35
CA LYS A 46 3.23 -15.74 0.89
C LYS A 46 3.98 -15.18 2.09
N HIS A 47 5.15 -14.59 1.88
CA HIS A 47 5.92 -14.01 2.99
C HIS A 47 5.23 -12.79 3.63
N LEU A 48 4.40 -12.04 2.88
CA LEU A 48 3.62 -10.91 3.38
C LEU A 48 2.29 -11.33 4.02
N LEU A 49 1.84 -12.55 3.74
CA LEU A 49 0.57 -13.10 4.22
C LEU A 49 0.75 -14.01 5.45
N ARG A 50 1.97 -14.13 5.98
CA ARG A 50 2.23 -14.90 7.20
C ARG A 50 1.32 -14.41 8.32
N ASP A 51 0.84 -15.36 9.14
CA ASP A 51 -0.04 -15.10 10.27
C ASP A 51 -1.39 -14.47 9.90
N THR A 52 -1.82 -14.65 8.64
CA THR A 52 -3.15 -14.27 8.16
C THR A 52 -3.90 -15.48 7.59
N ASN A 53 -5.20 -15.35 7.49
CA ASN A 53 -6.02 -16.30 6.72
C ASN A 53 -6.00 -15.85 5.25
N TYR A 54 -5.52 -16.69 4.34
CA TYR A 54 -5.45 -16.32 2.94
C TYR A 54 -5.65 -17.50 1.99
N LEU A 55 -6.08 -17.17 0.78
CA LEU A 55 -6.10 -18.03 -0.38
C LEU A 55 -5.45 -17.27 -1.56
N VAL A 56 -4.42 -17.86 -2.16
CA VAL A 56 -3.85 -17.35 -3.42
C VAL A 56 -4.63 -17.98 -4.56
N ILE A 57 -5.31 -17.15 -5.34
CA ILE A 57 -6.24 -17.56 -6.39
C ILE A 57 -6.33 -16.46 -7.43
N ASP A 58 -6.35 -16.82 -8.71
CA ASP A 58 -6.66 -15.87 -9.79
C ASP A 58 -8.18 -15.59 -9.82
N TRP A 59 -8.64 -14.78 -8.85
CA TRP A 59 -10.06 -14.46 -8.70
C TRP A 59 -10.64 -13.65 -9.87
N LEU A 60 -9.82 -13.20 -10.82
CA LEU A 60 -10.28 -12.63 -12.08
C LEU A 60 -10.61 -13.68 -13.12
N LYS A 61 -9.89 -14.81 -13.13
CA LYS A 61 -10.22 -15.96 -13.99
C LYS A 61 -11.29 -16.86 -13.33
N GLU A 62 -11.15 -17.08 -12.04
CA GLU A 62 -12.06 -17.94 -11.25
C GLU A 62 -13.21 -17.12 -10.60
N LYS A 63 -13.83 -16.22 -11.41
CA LYS A 63 -14.82 -15.24 -10.92
C LYS A 63 -15.97 -15.89 -10.15
N GLU A 64 -16.56 -16.95 -10.70
CA GLU A 64 -17.74 -17.59 -10.08
C GLU A 64 -17.38 -18.23 -8.72
N PHE A 65 -16.23 -18.87 -8.64
CA PHE A 65 -15.73 -19.40 -7.36
C PHE A 65 -15.52 -18.28 -6.33
N CYS A 66 -14.91 -17.17 -6.76
CA CYS A 66 -14.73 -16.01 -5.89
C CYS A 66 -16.08 -15.45 -5.40
N PHE A 67 -17.08 -15.30 -6.29
CA PHE A 67 -18.39 -14.78 -5.92
C PHE A 67 -19.14 -15.71 -4.95
N GLU A 68 -19.05 -17.02 -5.11
CA GLU A 68 -19.62 -17.97 -4.13
C GLU A 68 -18.93 -17.89 -2.77
N LEU A 69 -17.59 -17.73 -2.72
CA LEU A 69 -16.87 -17.54 -1.45
C LEU A 69 -17.34 -16.31 -0.67
N ILE A 70 -17.52 -15.18 -1.35
CA ILE A 70 -17.89 -13.90 -0.73
C ILE A 70 -19.39 -13.71 -0.54
N LYS A 71 -20.22 -14.62 -1.04
CA LYS A 71 -21.67 -14.56 -0.95
C LYS A 71 -22.16 -14.46 0.49
N GLY A 72 -23.01 -13.48 0.75
CA GLY A 72 -23.53 -13.19 2.08
C GLY A 72 -22.50 -12.62 3.07
N ALA A 73 -21.30 -12.25 2.61
CA ALA A 73 -20.30 -11.62 3.45
C ALA A 73 -20.82 -10.32 4.09
N THR A 74 -20.39 -10.05 5.31
CA THR A 74 -20.68 -8.79 6.00
C THR A 74 -19.93 -7.63 5.34
N GLY A 75 -18.66 -7.85 4.94
CA GLY A 75 -17.85 -6.87 4.24
C GLY A 75 -16.95 -7.52 3.20
N VAL A 76 -16.76 -6.84 2.08
CA VAL A 76 -15.76 -7.20 1.07
C VAL A 76 -14.97 -5.96 0.71
N ILE A 77 -13.68 -6.01 0.96
CA ILE A 77 -12.72 -4.94 0.67
C ILE A 77 -12.00 -5.32 -0.62
N ILE A 78 -11.92 -4.40 -1.57
CA ILE A 78 -11.20 -4.63 -2.84
C ILE A 78 -10.15 -3.56 -3.00
N ASP A 79 -8.92 -3.99 -3.24
CA ASP A 79 -7.78 -3.15 -3.59
C ASP A 79 -7.08 -3.75 -4.81
N SER A 80 -7.45 -3.27 -6.00
CA SER A 80 -7.00 -3.82 -7.28
C SER A 80 -7.01 -2.79 -8.40
N TYR A 81 -5.99 -2.85 -9.26
CA TYR A 81 -5.98 -2.14 -10.54
C TYR A 81 -6.44 -3.02 -11.71
N LEU A 82 -6.54 -4.34 -11.51
CA LEU A 82 -6.89 -5.30 -12.56
C LEU A 82 -8.40 -5.50 -12.71
N ALA A 83 -9.17 -5.39 -11.62
CA ALA A 83 -10.61 -5.61 -11.64
C ALA A 83 -11.34 -4.50 -12.43
N ASP A 84 -12.34 -4.88 -13.19
CA ASP A 84 -13.19 -4.02 -14.01
C ASP A 84 -14.52 -3.64 -13.33
N GLU A 85 -15.27 -2.69 -13.88
CA GLU A 85 -16.56 -2.25 -13.33
C GLU A 85 -17.58 -3.41 -13.20
N PRO A 86 -17.74 -4.32 -14.18
CA PRO A 86 -18.61 -5.48 -14.02
C PRO A 86 -18.28 -6.37 -12.82
N PHE A 87 -16.98 -6.58 -12.54
CA PHE A 87 -16.55 -7.32 -11.37
C PHE A 87 -16.95 -6.62 -10.06
N TYR A 88 -16.69 -5.32 -9.96
CA TYR A 88 -17.09 -4.51 -8.80
C TYR A 88 -18.62 -4.51 -8.60
N LEU A 89 -19.38 -4.40 -9.70
CA LEU A 89 -20.84 -4.46 -9.63
C LEU A 89 -21.33 -5.80 -9.09
N ARG A 90 -20.73 -6.91 -9.52
CA ARG A 90 -21.11 -8.25 -9.04
C ARG A 90 -20.77 -8.42 -7.56
N VAL A 91 -19.55 -8.02 -7.12
CA VAL A 91 -19.17 -8.05 -5.71
C VAL A 91 -20.14 -7.23 -4.85
N SER A 92 -20.57 -6.06 -5.32
CA SER A 92 -21.50 -5.22 -4.57
C SER A 92 -22.84 -5.90 -4.30
N LYS A 93 -23.23 -6.86 -5.14
CA LYS A 93 -24.45 -7.67 -4.98
C LYS A 93 -24.23 -8.88 -4.05
N CYS A 94 -22.99 -9.36 -3.92
CA CYS A 94 -22.67 -10.54 -3.13
C CYS A 94 -22.52 -10.27 -1.63
N CYS A 95 -22.30 -9.01 -1.20
CA CYS A 95 -22.01 -8.67 0.19
C CYS A 95 -22.89 -7.53 0.73
N LYS A 96 -22.91 -7.38 2.07
CA LYS A 96 -23.66 -6.28 2.70
C LYS A 96 -22.96 -4.94 2.49
N THR A 97 -21.67 -4.86 2.77
CA THR A 97 -20.87 -3.63 2.72
C THR A 97 -19.64 -3.84 1.82
N PRO A 98 -19.71 -3.43 0.55
CA PRO A 98 -18.54 -3.39 -0.31
C PRO A 98 -17.71 -2.14 -0.02
N ILE A 99 -16.38 -2.30 0.01
CA ILE A 99 -15.40 -1.24 0.27
C ILE A 99 -14.35 -1.29 -0.83
N TYR A 100 -14.08 -0.17 -1.46
CA TYR A 100 -13.20 -0.05 -2.62
C TYR A 100 -12.05 0.89 -2.31
N PHE A 101 -10.82 0.40 -2.38
CA PHE A 101 -9.65 1.26 -2.42
C PHE A 101 -9.45 1.79 -3.84
N ASP A 102 -9.23 3.10 -3.93
CA ASP A 102 -9.02 3.81 -5.18
C ASP A 102 -7.94 4.87 -4.97
N ASP A 103 -7.08 5.03 -5.97
CA ASP A 103 -6.02 6.02 -5.91
C ASP A 103 -6.23 7.15 -6.94
N THR A 104 -6.87 6.87 -8.08
CA THR A 104 -6.89 7.76 -9.24
C THR A 104 -8.28 8.08 -9.78
N LYS A 105 -9.35 7.69 -9.09
CA LYS A 105 -10.72 7.72 -9.59
C LYS A 105 -10.84 6.89 -10.87
N ARG A 106 -10.29 5.69 -10.82
CA ARG A 106 -10.13 4.81 -11.97
C ARG A 106 -11.45 4.34 -12.58
N LEU A 107 -12.46 4.11 -11.76
CA LEU A 107 -13.73 3.51 -12.17
C LEU A 107 -14.95 4.28 -11.62
N SER A 108 -16.11 3.98 -12.20
CA SER A 108 -17.40 4.33 -11.62
C SER A 108 -17.83 3.22 -10.64
N TYR A 109 -17.53 3.41 -9.37
CA TYR A 109 -17.81 2.39 -8.36
C TYR A 109 -19.32 2.23 -8.11
N PRO A 110 -19.81 1.00 -7.87
CA PRO A 110 -21.18 0.75 -7.47
C PRO A 110 -21.43 1.22 -6.03
N ARG A 111 -22.64 0.94 -5.47
CA ARG A 111 -22.95 1.26 -4.07
C ARG A 111 -21.88 0.79 -3.10
N GLY A 112 -21.63 1.52 -2.03
CA GLY A 112 -20.69 1.10 -0.99
C GLY A 112 -19.84 2.23 -0.43
N ILE A 113 -18.59 1.91 -0.13
CA ILE A 113 -17.60 2.83 0.44
C ILE A 113 -16.39 2.90 -0.49
N VAL A 114 -16.02 4.11 -0.89
CA VAL A 114 -14.76 4.35 -1.62
C VAL A 114 -13.77 5.01 -0.66
N VAL A 115 -12.57 4.43 -0.56
CA VAL A 115 -11.49 4.94 0.27
C VAL A 115 -10.34 5.35 -0.63
N ASN A 116 -9.95 6.61 -0.57
CA ASN A 116 -8.77 7.12 -1.24
C ASN A 116 -7.93 7.93 -0.27
N GLY A 117 -6.85 7.34 0.22
CA GLY A 117 -5.92 7.95 1.17
C GLY A 117 -4.91 8.91 0.54
N ALA A 118 -4.93 9.11 -0.77
CA ALA A 118 -3.95 9.97 -1.44
C ALA A 118 -4.10 11.44 -1.02
N PRO A 119 -3.00 12.21 -0.92
CA PRO A 119 -3.02 13.62 -0.56
C PRO A 119 -3.91 14.46 -1.50
N TYR A 120 -3.94 14.11 -2.77
CA TYR A 120 -4.72 14.78 -3.82
C TYR A 120 -6.15 14.26 -3.99
N ALA A 121 -6.62 13.31 -3.17
CA ALA A 121 -7.90 12.63 -3.35
C ALA A 121 -9.09 13.58 -3.50
N HIS A 122 -9.10 14.71 -2.79
CA HIS A 122 -10.14 15.74 -2.89
C HIS A 122 -10.16 16.45 -4.25
N MET A 123 -9.03 16.50 -4.97
CA MET A 123 -8.93 17.11 -6.29
C MET A 123 -9.55 16.26 -7.40
N LEU A 124 -9.76 14.97 -7.15
CA LEU A 124 -10.32 14.02 -8.13
C LEU A 124 -11.81 14.20 -8.40
N ARG A 125 -12.50 15.06 -7.65
CA ARG A 125 -13.91 15.43 -7.84
C ARG A 125 -14.82 14.20 -7.99
N TYR A 126 -14.86 13.33 -6.99
CA TYR A 126 -15.78 12.19 -6.95
C TYR A 126 -17.22 12.65 -7.07
N PRO A 127 -18.09 11.92 -7.80
CA PRO A 127 -19.49 12.29 -7.94
C PRO A 127 -20.22 12.17 -6.60
N LYS A 128 -21.10 13.15 -6.30
CA LYS A 128 -21.98 13.05 -5.13
C LYS A 128 -23.07 12.02 -5.39
N ARG A 129 -23.05 10.90 -4.67
CA ARG A 129 -24.04 9.82 -4.78
C ARG A 129 -24.55 9.45 -3.39
N LYS A 130 -25.87 9.17 -3.29
CA LYS A 130 -26.51 8.78 -2.02
C LYS A 130 -26.14 7.36 -1.58
N ASP A 131 -25.81 6.50 -2.52
CA ASP A 131 -25.48 5.08 -2.32
C ASP A 131 -23.97 4.81 -2.16
N ILE A 132 -23.14 5.85 -2.20
CA ILE A 132 -21.69 5.76 -1.98
C ILE A 132 -21.25 6.73 -0.89
N LYS A 133 -20.46 6.21 0.07
CA LYS A 133 -19.73 7.01 1.04
C LYS A 133 -18.28 7.13 0.64
N TYR A 134 -17.74 8.35 0.65
CA TYR A 134 -16.34 8.61 0.28
C TYR A 134 -15.53 8.97 1.51
N PHE A 135 -14.38 8.30 1.68
CA PHE A 135 -13.34 8.62 2.65
C PHE A 135 -12.09 9.05 1.89
N LEU A 136 -11.85 10.36 1.81
CA LEU A 136 -10.84 10.96 0.95
C LEU A 136 -9.75 11.66 1.76
N GLY A 137 -8.51 11.55 1.30
CA GLY A 137 -7.35 12.24 1.83
C GLY A 137 -6.56 11.45 2.88
N MET A 138 -5.42 12.00 3.27
CA MET A 138 -4.37 11.34 4.08
C MET A 138 -4.86 10.78 5.42
N ARG A 139 -5.95 11.28 5.96
CA ARG A 139 -6.59 10.75 7.18
C ARG A 139 -6.99 9.28 7.05
N TYR A 140 -7.18 8.79 5.82
CA TYR A 140 -7.65 7.45 5.50
C TYR A 140 -6.59 6.57 4.86
N VAL A 141 -5.32 6.93 5.04
CA VAL A 141 -4.19 6.07 4.64
C VAL A 141 -4.12 4.85 5.54
N SER A 142 -4.07 3.67 4.94
CA SER A 142 -3.77 2.44 5.67
C SER A 142 -2.26 2.31 5.84
N LEU A 143 -1.80 2.24 7.08
CA LEU A 143 -0.42 2.00 7.44
C LEU A 143 -0.26 0.64 8.10
N ARG A 144 0.89 -0.02 7.92
CA ARG A 144 1.23 -1.24 8.65
C ARG A 144 1.26 -0.97 10.15
N GLU A 145 0.92 -1.97 10.95
CA GLU A 145 0.85 -1.92 12.42
C GLU A 145 2.11 -1.29 13.04
N GLU A 146 3.30 -1.65 12.54
CA GLU A 146 4.56 -1.09 13.05
C GLU A 146 4.66 0.45 13.00
N PHE A 147 3.80 1.13 12.21
CA PHE A 147 3.75 2.59 12.08
C PHE A 147 2.57 3.26 12.80
N TRP A 148 1.71 2.50 13.48
CA TRP A 148 0.61 3.12 14.24
C TRP A 148 1.13 3.95 15.40
N GLU A 149 2.12 3.39 16.10
CA GLU A 149 2.83 4.10 17.16
C GLU A 149 4.29 4.30 16.74
N VAL A 150 4.67 5.54 16.53
CA VAL A 150 6.04 5.93 16.20
C VAL A 150 6.55 6.93 17.24
N PRO A 151 7.81 6.77 17.70
CA PRO A 151 8.42 7.74 18.60
C PRO A 151 8.57 9.08 17.89
N GLN A 152 8.48 10.16 18.66
CA GLN A 152 8.75 11.49 18.13
C GLN A 152 10.18 11.55 17.60
N LYS A 153 10.34 12.11 16.40
CA LYS A 153 11.63 12.28 15.75
C LYS A 153 12.02 13.75 15.72
N THR A 154 13.23 14.04 16.17
CA THR A 154 13.86 15.34 15.96
C THR A 154 14.53 15.35 14.58
N ILE A 155 14.21 16.36 13.77
CA ILE A 155 14.85 16.54 12.46
C ILE A 155 16.23 17.15 12.69
N ASN A 156 17.27 16.45 12.24
CA ASN A 156 18.64 16.94 12.33
C ASN A 156 18.91 18.00 11.25
N MET A 157 19.56 19.10 11.62
CA MET A 157 19.98 20.12 10.64
C MET A 157 21.16 19.64 9.76
N THR A 158 21.88 18.62 10.20
CA THR A 158 22.98 18.01 9.45
C THR A 158 22.62 16.59 9.06
N ILE A 159 22.65 16.32 7.77
CA ILE A 159 22.38 14.98 7.23
C ILE A 159 23.63 14.12 7.42
N LYS A 160 23.48 12.97 8.10
CA LYS A 160 24.52 11.94 8.27
C LYS A 160 24.09 10.61 7.67
N ASN A 161 22.81 10.26 7.81
CA ASN A 161 22.25 8.98 7.41
C ASN A 161 21.20 9.18 6.32
N ILE A 162 21.44 8.59 5.15
CA ILE A 162 20.51 8.60 4.02
C ILE A 162 19.93 7.20 3.84
N LEU A 163 18.63 7.05 4.02
CA LEU A 163 17.91 5.84 3.64
C LEU A 163 17.56 5.90 2.17
N ILE A 164 17.84 4.84 1.42
CA ILE A 164 17.40 4.69 0.03
C ILE A 164 16.53 3.45 -0.07
N THR A 165 15.28 3.63 -0.51
CA THR A 165 14.34 2.53 -0.68
C THR A 165 13.35 2.82 -1.82
N PHE A 166 13.15 1.84 -2.70
CA PHE A 166 12.22 1.94 -3.82
C PHE A 166 11.07 0.91 -3.73
N GLY A 167 10.79 0.44 -2.50
CA GLY A 167 9.76 -0.55 -2.25
C GLY A 167 10.18 -1.96 -2.66
N GLY A 168 9.20 -2.78 -3.02
CA GLY A 168 9.41 -4.20 -3.32
C GLY A 168 9.88 -4.52 -4.74
N MET A 169 10.06 -3.52 -5.61
CA MET A 169 10.56 -3.72 -6.97
C MET A 169 12.08 -3.58 -7.04
N ASP A 170 12.70 -4.30 -7.98
CA ASP A 170 14.14 -4.24 -8.18
C ASP A 170 14.54 -2.97 -8.96
N HIS A 171 15.04 -1.99 -8.24
CA HIS A 171 15.65 -0.77 -8.78
C HIS A 171 17.13 -0.66 -8.43
N TYR A 172 17.84 -1.79 -8.38
CA TYR A 172 19.24 -1.87 -7.94
C TYR A 172 20.17 -0.95 -8.74
N ALA A 173 20.02 -0.89 -10.06
CA ALA A 173 20.83 -0.01 -10.91
C ALA A 173 20.66 1.47 -10.55
N LEU A 174 19.44 1.93 -10.34
CA LEU A 174 19.13 3.30 -9.91
C LEU A 174 19.72 3.59 -8.52
N LEU A 175 19.51 2.68 -7.58
CA LEU A 175 20.04 2.78 -6.22
C LEU A 175 21.56 2.94 -6.23
N ASN A 176 22.27 2.11 -6.99
CA ASN A 176 23.73 2.18 -7.07
C ASN A 176 24.21 3.47 -7.74
N ARG A 177 23.55 3.94 -8.80
CA ARG A 177 23.87 5.24 -9.42
C ARG A 177 23.78 6.38 -8.41
N ILE A 178 22.70 6.42 -7.62
CA ILE A 178 22.51 7.45 -6.59
C ILE A 178 23.64 7.38 -5.55
N VAL A 179 23.92 6.19 -5.02
CA VAL A 179 24.96 6.01 -4.00
C VAL A 179 26.34 6.42 -4.54
N VAL A 180 26.70 6.00 -5.75
CA VAL A 180 27.99 6.35 -6.37
C VAL A 180 28.11 7.85 -6.60
N THR A 181 27.04 8.49 -7.08
CA THR A 181 27.01 9.94 -7.33
C THR A 181 27.17 10.73 -6.04
N LEU A 182 26.42 10.37 -4.99
CA LEU A 182 26.47 11.08 -3.72
C LEU A 182 27.80 10.87 -2.98
N LYS A 183 28.38 9.67 -3.01
CA LYS A 183 29.69 9.38 -2.39
C LYS A 183 30.85 10.17 -2.97
N LYS A 184 30.76 10.63 -4.22
CA LYS A 184 31.79 11.47 -4.83
C LYS A 184 31.94 12.84 -4.15
N ASN A 185 30.84 13.38 -3.61
CA ASN A 185 30.77 14.74 -3.12
C ASN A 185 30.47 14.86 -1.63
N PHE A 186 30.04 13.77 -0.99
CA PHE A 186 29.54 13.79 0.39
C PHE A 186 29.96 12.53 1.15
N ASN A 187 30.22 12.71 2.45
CA ASN A 187 30.51 11.61 3.36
C ASN A 187 29.28 11.26 4.20
N PHE A 188 28.37 10.46 3.61
CA PHE A 188 27.14 9.98 4.25
C PHE A 188 27.17 8.48 4.52
N THR A 189 26.44 8.06 5.55
CA THR A 189 26.08 6.67 5.77
C THR A 189 24.82 6.33 4.97
N PHE A 190 24.92 5.33 4.09
CA PHE A 190 23.81 4.88 3.27
C PHE A 190 23.17 3.63 3.87
N ILE A 191 21.86 3.69 4.08
CA ILE A 191 21.04 2.57 4.50
C ILE A 191 20.24 2.12 3.27
N LYS A 192 20.51 0.93 2.76
CA LYS A 192 19.83 0.37 1.59
C LYS A 192 18.72 -0.56 2.08
N ALA A 193 17.52 -0.44 1.52
CA ALA A 193 16.42 -1.34 1.81
C ALA A 193 15.74 -1.79 0.50
N GLY A 194 15.35 -3.07 0.44
CA GLY A 194 14.66 -3.63 -0.72
C GLY A 194 15.58 -4.07 -1.86
N THR A 195 16.83 -4.43 -1.58
CA THR A 195 17.74 -5.07 -2.56
C THR A 195 17.76 -6.59 -2.37
N ALA A 196 18.13 -7.34 -3.42
CA ALA A 196 18.25 -8.80 -3.36
C ALA A 196 19.25 -9.26 -2.27
N GLU A 197 20.31 -8.48 -2.03
CA GLU A 197 21.31 -8.73 -0.99
C GLU A 197 20.89 -8.28 0.40
N THR A 198 20.09 -7.22 0.47
CA THR A 198 19.49 -6.73 1.70
C THR A 198 18.01 -7.05 1.70
N ARG A 199 17.62 -8.31 1.73
CA ARG A 199 16.27 -8.72 2.13
C ARG A 199 16.04 -8.22 3.56
N VAL A 200 15.92 -6.90 3.70
CA VAL A 200 15.45 -6.32 4.95
C VAL A 200 14.07 -6.88 5.15
N VAL A 201 13.99 -7.80 6.07
CA VAL A 201 12.73 -8.33 6.54
C VAL A 201 11.82 -7.14 6.77
N VAL A 202 10.61 -7.17 6.22
CA VAL A 202 9.59 -6.10 6.31
C VAL A 202 9.46 -5.57 7.75
N THR A 203 9.76 -6.37 8.75
CA THR A 203 9.75 -6.08 10.19
C THR A 203 10.81 -5.08 10.68
N LYS A 204 11.74 -4.62 9.83
CA LYS A 204 12.79 -3.67 10.25
C LYS A 204 12.68 -2.28 9.60
N MET A 205 11.67 -2.04 8.75
CA MET A 205 11.57 -0.79 8.01
C MET A 205 11.40 0.42 8.94
N LYS A 206 10.56 0.33 9.95
CA LYS A 206 10.39 1.38 10.98
C LYS A 206 11.73 1.77 11.61
N SER A 207 12.56 0.79 12.01
CA SER A 207 13.87 1.04 12.61
C SER A 207 14.83 1.74 11.63
N LEU A 208 14.82 1.36 10.35
CA LEU A 208 15.65 1.99 9.32
C LEU A 208 15.21 3.44 9.06
N ILE A 209 13.90 3.66 8.95
CA ILE A 209 13.32 4.99 8.78
C ILE A 209 13.68 5.89 9.98
N HIS A 210 13.58 5.35 11.19
CA HIS A 210 13.89 6.14 12.39
C HIS A 210 15.36 6.58 12.47
N LYS A 211 16.29 5.79 11.93
CA LYS A 211 17.72 6.12 11.89
C LYS A 211 18.10 7.12 10.80
N ALA A 212 17.25 7.29 9.77
CA ALA A 212 17.55 8.13 8.64
C ALA A 212 17.30 9.61 8.93
N ASP A 213 18.17 10.51 8.49
CA ASP A 213 17.97 11.96 8.53
C ASP A 213 17.16 12.43 7.30
N VAL A 214 17.32 11.75 6.18
CA VAL A 214 16.56 11.94 4.93
C VAL A 214 16.37 10.59 4.23
N CYS A 215 15.28 10.46 3.48
CA CYS A 215 15.05 9.28 2.67
C CYS A 215 14.94 9.64 1.19
N ILE A 216 15.60 8.86 0.32
CA ILE A 216 15.37 8.87 -1.12
C ILE A 216 14.47 7.67 -1.43
N SER A 217 13.25 7.94 -1.90
CA SER A 217 12.20 6.92 -2.06
C SER A 217 11.41 7.09 -3.35
N GLY A 218 10.72 6.03 -3.76
CA GLY A 218 9.65 6.14 -4.75
C GLY A 218 8.38 6.77 -4.15
N GLY A 219 7.41 7.11 -5.01
CA GLY A 219 6.13 7.75 -4.61
C GLY A 219 5.03 6.75 -4.18
N GLY A 220 5.40 5.56 -3.71
CA GLY A 220 4.46 4.52 -3.31
C GLY A 220 4.08 4.57 -1.82
N GLN A 221 3.60 3.44 -1.29
CA GLN A 221 3.13 3.30 0.10
C GLN A 221 4.16 3.75 1.16
N THR A 222 5.45 3.55 0.90
CA THR A 222 6.54 3.94 1.82
C THR A 222 6.59 5.44 2.09
N THR A 223 6.11 6.30 1.18
CA THR A 223 6.06 7.75 1.42
C THR A 223 5.16 8.11 2.60
N PHE A 224 4.05 7.41 2.79
CA PHE A 224 3.15 7.64 3.93
C PHE A 224 3.78 7.17 5.26
N GLU A 225 4.55 6.08 5.22
CA GLU A 225 5.29 5.57 6.37
C GLU A 225 6.40 6.56 6.79
N LEU A 226 7.12 7.13 5.82
CA LEU A 226 8.12 8.16 6.03
C LEU A 226 7.50 9.44 6.61
N ALA A 227 6.38 9.89 6.03
CA ALA A 227 5.64 11.05 6.53
C ALA A 227 5.15 10.82 7.97
N ARG A 228 4.62 9.63 8.28
CA ARG A 228 4.22 9.25 9.65
C ARG A 228 5.38 9.30 10.65
N CYS A 229 6.59 8.98 10.20
CA CYS A 229 7.81 9.03 10.99
C CYS A 229 8.51 10.40 10.98
N CYS A 230 7.94 11.42 10.35
CA CYS A 230 8.53 12.76 10.22
C CYS A 230 9.93 12.74 9.61
N VAL A 231 10.18 11.90 8.59
CA VAL A 231 11.45 11.84 7.87
C VAL A 231 11.32 12.61 6.56
N PRO A 232 12.19 13.62 6.30
CA PRO A 232 12.23 14.33 5.03
C PRO A 232 12.45 13.37 3.85
N ILE A 233 11.75 13.62 2.73
CA ILE A 233 11.71 12.73 1.58
C ILE A 233 12.22 13.47 0.35
N ILE A 234 13.17 12.84 -0.37
CA ILE A 234 13.48 13.15 -1.76
C ILE A 234 12.82 12.05 -2.59
N ALA A 235 11.73 12.41 -3.25
CA ALA A 235 10.92 11.41 -3.95
C ALA A 235 11.25 11.35 -5.44
N ILE A 236 11.34 10.12 -5.97
CA ILE A 236 11.57 9.83 -7.38
C ILE A 236 10.31 9.15 -7.93
N CYS A 237 9.73 9.71 -8.98
CA CYS A 237 8.61 9.10 -9.68
C CYS A 237 9.11 7.88 -10.49
N LEU A 238 8.73 6.69 -10.07
CA LEU A 238 9.14 5.44 -10.70
C LEU A 238 8.04 4.82 -11.57
N ALA A 239 6.80 5.29 -11.42
CA ALA A 239 5.63 4.84 -12.17
C ALA A 239 4.58 5.96 -12.22
N ASP A 240 3.77 5.97 -13.29
CA ASP A 240 2.81 7.04 -13.55
C ASP A 240 1.78 7.23 -12.42
N ASN A 241 1.35 6.15 -11.79
CA ASN A 241 0.43 6.19 -10.64
C ASN A 241 1.01 6.87 -9.39
N GLN A 242 2.33 7.09 -9.33
CA GLN A 242 3.00 7.78 -8.22
C GLN A 242 3.01 9.30 -8.39
N LEU A 243 2.85 9.80 -9.61
CA LEU A 243 3.02 11.22 -9.93
C LEU A 243 2.08 12.12 -9.10
N PHE A 244 0.83 11.74 -8.98
CA PHE A 244 -0.14 12.51 -8.21
C PHE A 244 0.14 12.46 -6.71
N ASN A 245 0.57 11.32 -6.17
CA ASN A 245 1.00 11.22 -4.77
C ASN A 245 2.11 12.23 -4.47
N LEU A 246 3.13 12.27 -5.34
CA LEU A 246 4.28 13.16 -5.17
C LEU A 246 3.94 14.64 -5.30
N ARG A 247 2.93 14.99 -6.10
CA ARG A 247 2.45 16.37 -6.23
C ARG A 247 1.58 16.83 -5.05
N GLY A 248 1.04 15.90 -4.29
CA GLY A 248 0.15 16.19 -3.18
C GLY A 248 0.84 16.17 -1.80
N LEU A 249 2.09 15.69 -1.75
CA LEU A 249 2.94 15.71 -0.56
C LEU A 249 3.70 17.03 -0.46
#